data_d20cc4a2ab2bfb2e7afa5acb805ff029
#
_entry.id   d20cc4a2ab2bfb2e7afa5acb805ff029
#
_cell.length_a   1.000
_cell.length_b   1.000
_cell.length_c   1.000
_cell.angle_alpha   90.00
_cell.angle_beta   90.00
_cell.angle_gamma   90.00
#
_symmetry.space_group_name_H-M   'P 1'
#
loop_
_entity.id
_entity.type
_entity.pdbx_description
1 polymer ?
#
loop_
_entity_poly.entity_id
_entity_poly.type
_entity_poly.pdbx_seq_one_letter_code
_entity_poly.pdbx_strand_id
1 'polypeptide(L)'
;MLFTSISFLYYFLPVVLTIYFLCPKKYRNIVLLLSSLIFYFYGEPKYVFLMLLGIFIAYIGGLLIEKYHSKSLLIFAVVIHIILLGVFKYTDFLISIVNGILKTNLSPLNLALPIGISFWTFQVISYEIDVYRQNVKAQRNFFKLATYVSLFPQLIAGPIVRYETVCSELDNRKENIKDIEEGIWRFIIGLTKKVLLANMFGELCTKFSLVESRSVMFYWLNAISYMMQLYLDFSAYSDMAIGLGRIFGFHFLENFNYPFISKSVTEFWRRWHISLGSWFRDYVYIPLGGNRVKTLRHIFNIFVVWFLTGLW
;
A
#
# COMPACT_ATOMS: atom_id res chain seq x y z
N MET A 1 10.67 7.19 7.97
CA MET A 1 11.37 6.24 8.87
C MET A 1 11.24 4.86 8.26
N LEU A 2 12.30 4.02 8.22
CA LEU A 2 12.24 2.65 7.70
C LEU A 2 12.12 1.68 8.89
N PHE A 3 11.42 0.55 8.71
CA PHE A 3 11.27 -0.45 9.78
C PHE A 3 12.60 -1.09 10.22
N THR A 4 13.62 -1.07 9.35
CA THR A 4 14.95 -1.59 9.64
C THR A 4 15.90 -0.55 10.25
N SER A 5 15.45 0.71 10.40
CA SER A 5 16.30 1.75 10.97
C SER A 5 16.43 1.62 12.48
N ILE A 6 17.59 2.00 13.02
CA ILE A 6 17.83 2.07 14.46
C ILE A 6 16.80 2.98 15.14
N SER A 7 16.47 4.11 14.52
CA SER A 7 15.46 5.04 15.05
C SER A 7 14.08 4.38 15.21
N PHE A 8 13.71 3.49 14.29
CA PHE A 8 12.44 2.77 14.38
C PHE A 8 12.51 1.67 15.46
N LEU A 9 13.53 0.80 15.40
CA LEU A 9 13.59 -0.40 16.23
C LEU A 9 13.85 -0.12 17.70
N TYR A 10 14.71 0.86 18.00
CA TYR A 10 15.17 1.12 19.36
C TYR A 10 14.48 2.31 20.05
N TYR A 11 13.88 3.21 19.30
CA TYR A 11 13.20 4.36 19.89
C TYR A 11 11.71 4.38 19.60
N PHE A 12 11.32 4.44 18.32
CA PHE A 12 9.91 4.61 17.96
C PHE A 12 9.04 3.42 18.39
N LEU A 13 9.40 2.20 17.96
CA LEU A 13 8.58 1.00 18.20
C LEU A 13 8.43 0.70 19.69
N PRO A 14 9.49 0.68 20.53
CA PRO A 14 9.36 0.43 21.96
C PRO A 14 8.48 1.47 22.67
N VAL A 15 8.63 2.76 22.32
CA VAL A 15 7.82 3.84 22.89
C VAL A 15 6.35 3.67 22.51
N VAL A 16 6.06 3.40 21.23
CA VAL A 16 4.69 3.19 20.76
C VAL A 16 4.05 1.97 21.44
N LEU A 17 4.76 0.84 21.53
CA LEU A 17 4.27 -0.36 22.19
C LEU A 17 3.97 -0.09 23.68
N THR A 18 4.89 0.57 24.37
CA THR A 18 4.72 0.91 25.78
C THR A 18 3.48 1.77 26.01
N ILE A 19 3.35 2.88 25.24
CA ILE A 19 2.19 3.76 25.36
C ILE A 19 0.91 3.03 24.99
N TYR A 20 0.92 2.22 23.93
CA TYR A 20 -0.25 1.50 23.45
C TYR A 20 -0.78 0.49 24.48
N PHE A 21 0.08 -0.32 25.09
CA PHE A 21 -0.34 -1.33 26.06
C PHE A 21 -0.68 -0.75 27.43
N LEU A 22 -0.04 0.34 27.86
CA LEU A 22 -0.38 1.06 29.08
C LEU A 22 -1.67 1.88 28.94
N CYS A 23 -2.04 2.28 27.72
CA CYS A 23 -3.21 3.11 27.48
C CYS A 23 -4.52 2.30 27.59
N PRO A 24 -5.57 2.86 28.22
CA PRO A 24 -6.90 2.23 28.22
C PRO A 24 -7.41 1.96 26.80
N LYS A 25 -8.11 0.83 26.61
CA LYS A 25 -8.58 0.37 25.27
C LYS A 25 -9.31 1.44 24.48
N LYS A 26 -10.10 2.29 25.14
CA LYS A 26 -10.84 3.40 24.51
C LYS A 26 -9.96 4.37 23.74
N TYR A 27 -8.72 4.57 24.13
CA TYR A 27 -7.80 5.56 23.54
C TYR A 27 -6.75 4.92 22.60
N ARG A 28 -6.70 3.60 22.46
CA ARG A 28 -5.71 2.90 21.64
C ARG A 28 -5.70 3.32 20.17
N ASN A 29 -6.87 3.62 19.58
CA ASN A 29 -6.95 4.14 18.21
C ASN A 29 -6.30 5.53 18.11
N ILE A 30 -6.45 6.37 19.12
CA ILE A 30 -5.81 7.71 19.14
C ILE A 30 -4.30 7.55 19.26
N VAL A 31 -3.81 6.64 20.10
CA VAL A 31 -2.38 6.35 20.21
C VAL A 31 -1.82 5.90 18.85
N LEU A 32 -2.49 4.96 18.16
CA LEU A 32 -2.06 4.51 16.84
C LEU A 32 -2.12 5.63 15.80
N LEU A 33 -3.15 6.46 15.82
CA LEU A 33 -3.25 7.60 14.91
C LEU A 33 -2.09 8.58 15.11
N LEU A 34 -1.86 9.01 16.36
CA LEU A 34 -0.78 9.95 16.66
C LEU A 34 0.59 9.37 16.32
N SER A 35 0.84 8.12 16.68
CA SER A 35 2.08 7.42 16.34
C SER A 35 2.26 7.33 14.82
N SER A 36 1.21 7.03 14.08
CA SER A 36 1.25 6.94 12.61
C SER A 36 1.53 8.31 11.96
N LEU A 37 0.91 9.37 12.47
CA LEU A 37 1.17 10.73 12.00
C LEU A 37 2.61 11.15 12.31
N ILE A 38 3.14 10.83 13.49
CA ILE A 38 4.56 11.11 13.85
C ILE A 38 5.49 10.31 12.94
N PHE A 39 5.19 9.02 12.69
CA PHE A 39 5.97 8.16 11.80
C PHE A 39 6.04 8.75 10.37
N TYR A 40 4.91 9.21 9.85
CA TYR A 40 4.82 9.81 8.53
C TYR A 40 5.49 11.19 8.50
N PHE A 41 5.24 12.03 9.49
CA PHE A 41 5.83 13.37 9.62
C PHE A 41 7.37 13.32 9.64
N TYR A 42 7.96 12.31 10.27
CA TYR A 42 9.41 12.14 10.30
C TYR A 42 10.02 12.00 8.89
N GLY A 43 9.32 11.40 7.96
CA GLY A 43 9.76 11.25 6.57
C GLY A 43 9.30 12.40 5.65
N GLU A 44 8.08 12.87 5.87
CA GLU A 44 7.34 13.73 4.94
C GLU A 44 6.54 14.83 5.67
N PRO A 45 7.21 15.83 6.28
CA PRO A 45 6.52 16.80 7.14
C PRO A 45 5.41 17.59 6.43
N LYS A 46 5.62 17.97 5.16
CA LYS A 46 4.66 18.76 4.38
C LYS A 46 3.46 17.92 3.92
N TYR A 47 3.67 16.64 3.63
CA TYR A 47 2.65 15.79 3.02
C TYR A 47 1.72 15.09 4.01
N VAL A 48 1.96 15.21 5.32
CA VAL A 48 0.98 14.83 6.36
C VAL A 48 -0.35 15.55 6.15
N PHE A 49 -0.30 16.86 5.86
CA PHE A 49 -1.52 17.64 5.62
C PHE A 49 -2.25 17.19 4.37
N LEU A 50 -1.51 16.81 3.31
CA LEU A 50 -2.11 16.27 2.09
C LEU A 50 -2.82 14.94 2.34
N MET A 51 -2.19 14.04 3.10
CA MET A 51 -2.81 12.78 3.51
C MET A 51 -4.08 13.02 4.34
N LEU A 52 -4.01 13.91 5.32
CA LEU A 52 -5.17 14.27 6.15
C LEU A 52 -6.29 14.90 5.32
N LEU A 53 -5.97 15.74 4.33
CA LEU A 53 -6.93 16.27 3.38
C LEU A 53 -7.60 15.15 2.56
N GLY A 54 -6.83 14.20 2.02
CA GLY A 54 -7.36 13.03 1.30
C GLY A 54 -8.28 12.19 2.20
N ILE A 55 -7.91 11.95 3.45
CA ILE A 55 -8.75 11.24 4.42
C ILE A 55 -10.04 12.03 4.71
N PHE A 56 -9.97 13.35 4.85
CA PHE A 56 -11.14 14.19 5.08
C PHE A 56 -12.10 14.18 3.89
N ILE A 57 -11.58 14.23 2.67
CA ILE A 57 -12.37 14.09 1.44
C ILE A 57 -13.09 12.73 1.41
N ALA A 58 -12.36 11.64 1.70
CA ALA A 58 -12.94 10.30 1.76
C ALA A 58 -13.99 10.16 2.87
N TYR A 59 -13.79 10.81 4.02
CA TYR A 59 -14.74 10.82 5.12
C TYR A 59 -16.06 11.47 4.71
N ILE A 60 -16.01 12.67 4.16
CA ILE A 60 -17.21 13.39 3.68
C ILE A 60 -17.83 12.65 2.50
N GLY A 61 -17.00 12.20 1.53
CA GLY A 61 -17.44 11.40 0.38
C GLY A 61 -18.21 10.17 0.80
N GLY A 62 -17.67 9.37 1.74
CA GLY A 62 -18.34 8.20 2.27
C GLY A 62 -19.70 8.49 2.91
N LEU A 63 -19.78 9.54 3.72
CA LEU A 63 -21.05 9.97 4.35
C LEU A 63 -22.10 10.41 3.32
N LEU A 64 -21.68 11.15 2.30
CA LEU A 64 -22.58 11.61 1.23
C LEU A 64 -23.02 10.45 0.32
N ILE A 65 -22.10 9.54 -0.02
CA ILE A 65 -22.39 8.35 -0.83
C ILE A 65 -23.38 7.45 -0.10
N GLU A 66 -23.21 7.19 1.19
CA GLU A 66 -24.15 6.39 1.99
C GLU A 66 -25.52 7.05 2.06
N LYS A 67 -25.57 8.38 2.30
CA LYS A 67 -26.83 9.13 2.45
C LYS A 67 -27.65 9.18 1.16
N TYR A 68 -27.00 9.47 0.03
CA TYR A 68 -27.68 9.72 -1.24
C TYR A 68 -27.63 8.54 -2.21
N HIS A 69 -26.81 7.52 -1.96
CA HIS A 69 -26.58 6.35 -2.81
C HIS A 69 -26.38 6.72 -4.29
N SER A 70 -25.66 7.81 -4.55
CA SER A 70 -25.50 8.40 -5.88
C SER A 70 -24.21 7.95 -6.52
N LYS A 71 -24.32 7.38 -7.74
CA LYS A 71 -23.16 7.00 -8.56
C LYS A 71 -22.32 8.22 -8.97
N SER A 72 -22.97 9.38 -9.19
CA SER A 72 -22.27 10.62 -9.55
C SER A 72 -21.38 11.13 -8.41
N LEU A 73 -21.86 11.02 -7.15
CA LEU A 73 -21.03 11.35 -5.99
C LEU A 73 -19.84 10.41 -5.84
N LEU A 74 -20.03 9.11 -6.07
CA LEU A 74 -18.92 8.16 -6.07
C LEU A 74 -17.87 8.52 -7.13
N ILE A 75 -18.31 8.74 -8.38
CA ILE A 75 -17.39 9.12 -9.47
C ILE A 75 -16.65 10.40 -9.11
N PHE A 76 -17.33 11.41 -8.60
CA PHE A 76 -16.72 12.68 -8.19
C PHE A 76 -15.64 12.48 -7.12
N ALA A 77 -15.94 11.72 -6.07
CA ALA A 77 -14.99 11.42 -4.99
C ALA A 77 -13.76 10.66 -5.51
N VAL A 78 -13.96 9.60 -6.29
CA VAL A 78 -12.87 8.83 -6.91
C VAL A 78 -12.01 9.70 -7.84
N VAL A 79 -12.62 10.56 -8.66
CA VAL A 79 -11.90 11.47 -9.56
C VAL A 79 -11.03 12.45 -8.77
N ILE A 80 -11.52 13.00 -7.65
CA ILE A 80 -10.70 13.87 -6.80
C ILE A 80 -9.44 13.15 -6.31
N HIS A 81 -9.56 11.92 -5.82
CA HIS A 81 -8.41 11.15 -5.36
C HIS A 81 -7.43 10.79 -6.48
N ILE A 82 -7.94 10.49 -7.69
CA ILE A 82 -7.10 10.24 -8.87
C ILE A 82 -6.39 11.52 -9.30
N ILE A 83 -7.07 12.68 -9.30
CA ILE A 83 -6.44 13.97 -9.62
C ILE A 83 -5.34 14.28 -8.60
N LEU A 84 -5.61 14.07 -7.32
CA LEU A 84 -4.65 14.33 -6.25
C LEU A 84 -3.39 13.46 -6.42
N LEU A 85 -3.54 12.17 -6.71
CA LEU A 85 -2.43 11.30 -7.06
C LEU A 85 -1.74 11.76 -8.34
N GLY A 86 -2.51 12.09 -9.38
CA GLY A 86 -2.03 12.50 -10.70
C GLY A 86 -1.15 13.74 -10.66
N VAL A 87 -1.52 14.74 -9.86
CA VAL A 87 -0.75 15.97 -9.68
C VAL A 87 0.66 15.67 -9.15
N PHE A 88 0.80 14.83 -8.14
CA PHE A 88 2.13 14.55 -7.58
C PHE A 88 2.93 13.54 -8.38
N LYS A 89 2.27 12.61 -9.06
CA LYS A 89 2.97 11.51 -9.72
C LYS A 89 3.23 11.76 -11.20
N TYR A 90 2.35 12.49 -11.88
CA TYR A 90 2.35 12.56 -13.34
C TYR A 90 2.53 13.96 -13.93
N THR A 91 2.55 15.02 -13.12
CA THR A 91 2.63 16.39 -13.67
C THR A 91 3.88 16.58 -14.54
N ASP A 92 5.06 16.22 -14.06
CA ASP A 92 6.29 16.42 -14.83
C ASP A 92 6.36 15.50 -16.05
N PHE A 93 5.80 14.30 -15.98
CA PHE A 93 5.63 13.42 -17.13
C PHE A 93 4.70 14.03 -18.19
N LEU A 94 3.56 14.60 -17.77
CA LEU A 94 2.63 15.28 -18.68
C LEU A 94 3.25 16.53 -19.29
N ILE A 95 3.99 17.33 -18.50
CA ILE A 95 4.75 18.48 -19.00
C ILE A 95 5.76 18.04 -20.07
N SER A 96 6.48 16.95 -19.85
CA SER A 96 7.44 16.42 -20.83
C SER A 96 6.77 15.98 -22.14
N ILE A 97 5.59 15.37 -22.08
CA ILE A 97 4.79 15.01 -23.25
C ILE A 97 4.35 16.27 -24.00
N VAL A 98 3.79 17.27 -23.31
CA VAL A 98 3.34 18.54 -23.90
C VAL A 98 4.51 19.24 -24.58
N ASN A 99 5.66 19.33 -23.92
CA ASN A 99 6.87 19.91 -24.50
C ASN A 99 7.33 19.17 -25.76
N GLY A 100 7.26 17.82 -25.75
CA GLY A 100 7.63 17.02 -26.92
C GLY A 100 6.70 17.20 -28.12
N ILE A 101 5.39 17.26 -27.88
CA ILE A 101 4.37 17.37 -28.96
C ILE A 101 4.25 18.80 -29.45
N LEU A 102 4.14 19.78 -28.57
CA LEU A 102 3.87 21.17 -28.88
C LEU A 102 5.14 22.01 -29.04
N LYS A 103 6.33 21.41 -28.83
CA LYS A 103 7.64 22.09 -28.87
C LYS A 103 7.70 23.31 -27.93
N THR A 104 7.02 23.22 -26.79
CA THR A 104 7.04 24.22 -25.72
C THR A 104 8.21 23.97 -24.78
N ASN A 105 8.59 24.97 -23.98
CA ASN A 105 9.65 24.87 -22.96
C ASN A 105 9.05 25.12 -21.54
N LEU A 106 7.98 24.40 -21.20
CA LEU A 106 7.40 24.46 -19.86
C LEU A 106 8.37 23.84 -18.86
N SER A 107 8.68 24.55 -17.79
CA SER A 107 9.55 24.05 -16.74
C SER A 107 8.84 22.96 -15.93
N PRO A 108 9.52 21.83 -15.57
CA PRO A 108 8.97 20.83 -14.67
C PRO A 108 8.74 21.44 -13.29
N LEU A 109 7.70 21.00 -12.60
CA LEU A 109 7.36 21.49 -11.25
C LEU A 109 8.23 20.85 -10.16
N ASN A 110 8.88 19.72 -10.46
CA ASN A 110 9.74 18.96 -9.53
C ASN A 110 9.05 18.66 -8.19
N LEU A 111 7.77 18.31 -8.25
CA LEU A 111 7.00 17.93 -7.07
C LEU A 111 7.54 16.59 -6.54
N ALA A 112 8.03 16.57 -5.30
CA ALA A 112 8.40 15.32 -4.67
C ALA A 112 7.17 14.43 -4.50
N LEU A 113 7.28 13.14 -4.87
CA LEU A 113 6.19 12.18 -4.72
C LEU A 113 6.01 11.83 -3.24
N PRO A 114 4.85 12.14 -2.61
CA PRO A 114 4.63 11.81 -1.20
C PRO A 114 4.71 10.30 -0.96
N ILE A 115 5.48 9.88 0.03
CA ILE A 115 5.62 8.47 0.39
C ILE A 115 4.24 7.87 0.71
N GLY A 116 3.94 6.73 0.10
CA GLY A 116 2.70 6.00 0.35
C GLY A 116 1.44 6.61 -0.29
N ILE A 117 1.53 7.69 -1.09
CA ILE A 117 0.35 8.32 -1.73
C ILE A 117 -0.44 7.29 -2.56
N SER A 118 0.22 6.41 -3.27
CA SER A 118 -0.43 5.34 -4.03
C SER A 118 -1.21 4.39 -3.11
N PHE A 119 -0.63 3.98 -1.98
CA PHE A 119 -1.24 3.03 -1.05
C PHE A 119 -2.49 3.61 -0.38
N TRP A 120 -2.39 4.79 0.22
CA TRP A 120 -3.56 5.37 0.86
C TRP A 120 -4.64 5.81 -0.14
N THR A 121 -4.27 6.14 -1.40
CA THR A 121 -5.25 6.39 -2.46
C THR A 121 -6.05 5.13 -2.79
N PHE A 122 -5.41 3.95 -2.90
CA PHE A 122 -6.13 2.68 -3.05
C PHE A 122 -7.09 2.41 -1.89
N GLN A 123 -6.67 2.71 -0.67
CA GLN A 123 -7.48 2.49 0.52
C GLN A 123 -8.73 3.37 0.54
N VAL A 124 -8.59 4.67 0.28
CA VAL A 124 -9.74 5.58 0.29
C VAL A 124 -10.70 5.33 -0.86
N ILE A 125 -10.19 5.04 -2.07
CA ILE A 125 -11.04 4.70 -3.22
C ILE A 125 -11.81 3.39 -2.95
N SER A 126 -11.15 2.35 -2.43
CA SER A 126 -11.86 1.10 -2.11
C SER A 126 -12.90 1.30 -1.01
N TYR A 127 -12.60 2.11 0.02
CA TYR A 127 -13.57 2.47 1.05
C TYR A 127 -14.82 3.13 0.47
N GLU A 128 -14.68 4.14 -0.39
CA GLU A 128 -15.82 4.84 -1.02
C GLU A 128 -16.64 3.93 -1.91
N ILE A 129 -15.98 3.04 -2.69
CA ILE A 129 -16.66 2.05 -3.53
C ILE A 129 -17.40 1.02 -2.66
N ASP A 130 -16.80 0.56 -1.57
CA ASP A 130 -17.42 -0.42 -0.67
C ASP A 130 -18.62 0.16 0.09
N VAL A 131 -18.57 1.45 0.46
CA VAL A 131 -19.74 2.18 1.00
C VAL A 131 -20.84 2.25 -0.05
N TYR A 132 -20.52 2.60 -1.30
CA TYR A 132 -21.52 2.65 -2.39
C TYR A 132 -22.15 1.28 -2.66
N ARG A 133 -21.35 0.20 -2.62
CA ARG A 133 -21.83 -1.19 -2.77
C ARG A 133 -22.57 -1.71 -1.55
N GLN A 134 -22.63 -0.95 -0.48
CA GLN A 134 -23.22 -1.36 0.80
C GLN A 134 -22.53 -2.55 1.48
N ASN A 135 -21.29 -2.84 1.11
CA ASN A 135 -20.45 -3.85 1.77
C ASN A 135 -20.10 -3.40 3.19
N VAL A 136 -19.89 -2.10 3.37
CA VAL A 136 -19.60 -1.46 4.66
C VAL A 136 -20.44 -0.20 4.85
N LYS A 137 -20.70 0.15 6.11
CA LYS A 137 -21.30 1.44 6.46
C LYS A 137 -20.24 2.55 6.45
N ALA A 138 -20.64 3.77 6.08
CA ALA A 138 -19.74 4.91 6.18
C ALA A 138 -19.30 5.13 7.63
N GLN A 139 -17.99 5.33 7.83
CA GLN A 139 -17.43 5.56 9.17
C GLN A 139 -17.86 6.93 9.69
N ARG A 140 -18.56 6.94 10.83
CA ARG A 140 -19.07 8.17 11.48
C ARG A 140 -18.02 8.92 12.29
N ASN A 141 -16.91 8.29 12.59
CA ASN A 141 -15.83 8.88 13.38
C ASN A 141 -14.60 9.11 12.50
N PHE A 142 -14.30 10.39 12.24
CA PHE A 142 -13.14 10.81 11.44
C PHE A 142 -11.83 10.21 11.95
N PHE A 143 -11.62 10.20 13.27
CA PHE A 143 -10.37 9.68 13.84
C PHE A 143 -10.17 8.18 13.59
N LYS A 144 -11.25 7.38 13.57
CA LYS A 144 -11.17 5.97 13.22
C LYS A 144 -10.81 5.76 11.75
N LEU A 145 -11.40 6.53 10.84
CA LEU A 145 -11.04 6.49 9.42
C LEU A 145 -9.60 6.96 9.21
N ALA A 146 -9.20 8.03 9.91
CA ALA A 146 -7.82 8.51 9.85
C ALA A 146 -6.83 7.46 10.39
N THR A 147 -7.15 6.78 11.49
CA THR A 147 -6.34 5.67 11.99
C THR A 147 -6.18 4.57 10.95
N TYR A 148 -7.27 4.15 10.30
CA TYR A 148 -7.23 3.11 9.27
C TYR A 148 -6.30 3.49 8.12
N VAL A 149 -6.46 4.68 7.56
CA VAL A 149 -5.71 5.09 6.36
C VAL A 149 -4.25 5.38 6.69
N SER A 150 -3.97 6.01 7.82
CA SER A 150 -2.60 6.42 8.20
C SER A 150 -1.80 5.34 8.93
N LEU A 151 -2.38 4.19 9.25
CA LEU A 151 -1.79 3.17 10.12
C LEU A 151 -0.38 2.77 9.65
N PHE A 152 0.64 3.13 10.44
CA PHE A 152 2.05 3.07 10.04
C PHE A 152 2.55 1.67 9.60
N PRO A 153 2.06 0.53 10.13
CA PRO A 153 2.47 -0.77 9.65
C PRO A 153 2.21 -0.99 8.16
N GLN A 154 1.07 -0.51 7.65
CA GLN A 154 0.64 -0.75 6.26
C GLN A 154 0.95 0.41 5.30
N LEU A 155 1.14 1.64 5.81
CA LEU A 155 1.08 2.89 5.05
C LEU A 155 2.10 2.99 3.89
N ILE A 156 3.32 2.49 4.07
CA ILE A 156 4.41 2.71 3.09
C ILE A 156 4.47 1.60 2.03
N ALA A 157 4.53 0.34 2.44
CA ALA A 157 4.69 -0.81 1.55
C ALA A 157 4.09 -2.11 2.13
N GLY A 158 3.19 -2.01 3.09
CA GLY A 158 2.42 -3.14 3.61
C GLY A 158 1.42 -3.70 2.57
N PRO A 159 0.65 -4.73 2.92
CA PRO A 159 -0.50 -5.13 2.12
C PRO A 159 -1.48 -3.97 1.96
N ILE A 160 -2.14 -3.86 0.80
CA ILE A 160 -3.26 -2.91 0.62
C ILE A 160 -4.44 -3.45 1.42
N VAL A 161 -4.59 -2.96 2.64
CA VAL A 161 -5.66 -3.38 3.54
C VAL A 161 -6.94 -2.64 3.18
N ARG A 162 -8.05 -3.36 3.05
CA ARG A 162 -9.37 -2.79 2.78
C ARG A 162 -10.05 -2.42 4.08
N TYR A 163 -10.90 -1.40 4.05
CA TYR A 163 -11.67 -1.00 5.23
C TYR A 163 -12.58 -2.13 5.73
N GLU A 164 -13.21 -2.88 4.82
CA GLU A 164 -14.03 -4.06 5.12
C GLU A 164 -13.31 -5.08 6.00
N THR A 165 -12.00 -5.29 5.76
CA THR A 165 -11.19 -6.26 6.51
C THR A 165 -10.97 -5.87 7.96
N VAL A 166 -10.80 -4.58 8.25
CA VAL A 166 -10.37 -4.09 9.57
C VAL A 166 -11.43 -3.26 10.31
N CYS A 167 -12.58 -2.99 9.71
CA CYS A 167 -13.61 -2.13 10.31
C CYS A 167 -14.10 -2.65 11.67
N SER A 168 -14.28 -3.97 11.82
CA SER A 168 -14.67 -4.58 13.09
C SER A 168 -13.57 -4.51 14.15
N GLU A 169 -12.31 -4.62 13.72
CA GLU A 169 -11.13 -4.55 14.59
C GLU A 169 -10.82 -3.13 15.05
N LEU A 170 -11.16 -2.12 14.25
CA LEU A 170 -11.08 -0.72 14.67
C LEU A 170 -12.00 -0.42 15.87
N ASP A 171 -13.12 -1.14 15.96
CA ASP A 171 -14.11 -0.96 17.02
C ASP A 171 -13.90 -1.88 18.22
N ASN A 172 -13.62 -3.16 17.95
CA ASN A 172 -13.68 -4.22 18.95
C ASN A 172 -12.54 -5.23 18.88
N ARG A 173 -11.30 -4.78 18.54
CA ARG A 173 -10.16 -5.69 18.50
C ARG A 173 -9.81 -6.25 19.88
N LYS A 174 -9.36 -7.47 19.88
CA LYS A 174 -8.88 -8.17 21.06
C LYS A 174 -7.42 -8.53 20.85
N GLU A 175 -6.56 -7.87 21.57
CA GLU A 175 -5.17 -8.27 21.62
C GLU A 175 -5.03 -9.47 22.57
N ASN A 176 -4.49 -10.57 22.08
CA ASN A 176 -4.18 -11.75 22.89
C ASN A 176 -2.68 -12.08 22.80
N ILE A 177 -2.17 -12.79 23.78
CA ILE A 177 -0.74 -13.11 23.89
C ILE A 177 -0.26 -13.91 22.67
N LYS A 178 -1.09 -14.82 22.16
CA LYS A 178 -0.75 -15.65 21.01
C LYS A 178 -0.57 -14.81 19.74
N ASP A 179 -1.47 -13.87 19.47
CA ASP A 179 -1.35 -12.96 18.30
C ASP A 179 -0.12 -12.04 18.43
N ILE A 180 0.18 -11.60 19.66
CA ILE A 180 1.39 -10.80 19.91
C ILE A 180 2.65 -11.63 19.63
N GLU A 181 2.71 -12.86 20.14
CA GLU A 181 3.83 -13.78 19.91
C GLU A 181 4.01 -14.06 18.42
N GLU A 182 2.96 -14.48 17.70
CA GLU A 182 2.99 -14.72 16.27
C GLU A 182 3.38 -13.45 15.49
N GLY A 183 2.91 -12.28 15.92
CA GLY A 183 3.25 -10.99 15.34
C GLY A 183 4.72 -10.64 15.49
N ILE A 184 5.30 -10.85 16.68
CA ILE A 184 6.73 -10.63 16.93
C ILE A 184 7.57 -11.58 16.08
N TRP A 185 7.25 -12.87 16.04
CA TRP A 185 7.95 -13.84 15.21
C TRP A 185 7.90 -13.46 13.73
N ARG A 186 6.73 -13.07 13.25
CA ARG A 186 6.55 -12.64 11.86
C ARG A 186 7.38 -11.40 11.53
N PHE A 187 7.41 -10.42 12.45
CA PHE A 187 8.23 -9.23 12.30
C PHE A 187 9.72 -9.56 12.24
N ILE A 188 10.22 -10.43 13.14
CA ILE A 188 11.62 -10.85 13.17
C ILE A 188 12.00 -11.59 11.88
N ILE A 189 11.15 -12.50 11.38
CA ILE A 189 11.36 -13.18 10.10
C ILE A 189 11.45 -12.16 8.95
N GLY A 190 10.54 -11.20 8.89
CA GLY A 190 10.60 -10.13 7.89
C GLY A 190 11.87 -9.29 8.00
N LEU A 191 12.25 -8.88 9.19
CA LEU A 191 13.49 -8.13 9.44
C LEU A 191 14.72 -8.93 8.99
N THR A 192 14.77 -10.21 9.32
CA THR A 192 15.84 -11.12 8.91
C THR A 192 15.94 -11.24 7.39
N LYS A 193 14.80 -11.44 6.71
CA LYS A 193 14.76 -11.46 5.23
C LYS A 193 15.31 -10.17 4.63
N LYS A 194 14.93 -9.01 5.19
CA LYS A 194 15.38 -7.71 4.68
C LYS A 194 16.88 -7.51 4.89
N VAL A 195 17.35 -7.71 6.12
CA VAL A 195 18.73 -7.35 6.49
C VAL A 195 19.73 -8.36 5.95
N LEU A 196 19.47 -9.67 6.14
CA LEU A 196 20.45 -10.72 5.81
C LEU A 196 20.36 -11.19 4.36
N LEU A 197 19.20 -11.07 3.70
CA LEU A 197 19.04 -11.61 2.35
C LEU A 197 18.83 -10.50 1.31
N ALA A 198 17.79 -9.69 1.44
CA ALA A 198 17.45 -8.69 0.42
C ALA A 198 18.57 -7.67 0.23
N ASN A 199 19.18 -7.16 1.31
CA ASN A 199 20.28 -6.21 1.23
C ASN A 199 21.52 -6.82 0.56
N MET A 200 21.86 -8.09 0.87
CA MET A 200 22.99 -8.77 0.24
C MET A 200 22.79 -8.94 -1.28
N PHE A 201 21.59 -9.34 -1.71
CA PHE A 201 21.27 -9.39 -3.15
C PHE A 201 21.30 -8.00 -3.79
N GLY A 202 20.87 -6.96 -3.07
CA GLY A 202 20.96 -5.56 -3.52
C GLY A 202 22.39 -5.09 -3.72
N GLU A 203 23.30 -5.38 -2.79
CA GLU A 203 24.72 -5.11 -2.93
C GLU A 203 25.34 -5.87 -4.12
N LEU A 204 24.94 -7.13 -4.31
CA LEU A 204 25.40 -7.93 -5.43
C LEU A 204 24.96 -7.31 -6.77
N CYS A 205 23.70 -6.89 -6.90
CA CYS A 205 23.20 -6.19 -8.09
C CYS A 205 23.98 -4.89 -8.35
N THR A 206 24.29 -4.12 -7.30
CA THR A 206 25.09 -2.90 -7.42
C THR A 206 26.52 -3.22 -7.91
N LYS A 207 27.16 -4.24 -7.36
CA LYS A 207 28.48 -4.68 -7.82
C LYS A 207 28.44 -5.12 -9.27
N PHE A 208 27.41 -5.86 -9.69
CA PHE A 208 27.24 -6.27 -11.08
C PHE A 208 27.12 -5.09 -12.05
N SER A 209 26.52 -3.97 -11.64
CA SER A 209 26.42 -2.79 -12.49
C SER A 209 27.75 -2.13 -12.80
N LEU A 210 28.77 -2.36 -11.97
CA LEU A 210 30.12 -1.76 -12.07
C LEU A 210 31.09 -2.62 -12.89
N VAL A 211 30.73 -3.84 -13.27
CA VAL A 211 31.63 -4.76 -14.02
C VAL A 211 31.59 -4.43 -15.51
N GLU A 212 32.77 -4.22 -16.12
CA GLU A 212 32.91 -3.92 -17.53
C GLU A 212 32.83 -5.17 -18.42
N SER A 213 33.52 -6.25 -18.01
CA SER A 213 33.53 -7.52 -18.76
C SER A 213 32.36 -8.40 -18.36
N ARG A 214 31.46 -8.70 -19.30
CA ARG A 214 30.18 -9.36 -19.03
C ARG A 214 30.02 -10.63 -19.84
N SER A 215 30.10 -11.78 -19.18
CA SER A 215 29.79 -13.10 -19.76
C SER A 215 28.30 -13.41 -19.72
N VAL A 216 27.86 -14.44 -20.45
CA VAL A 216 26.48 -14.94 -20.41
C VAL A 216 26.08 -15.34 -18.97
N MET A 217 26.99 -16.01 -18.26
CA MET A 217 26.76 -16.42 -16.87
C MET A 217 26.58 -15.21 -15.93
N PHE A 218 27.32 -14.13 -16.18
CA PHE A 218 27.17 -12.87 -15.45
C PHE A 218 25.74 -12.31 -15.56
N TYR A 219 25.15 -12.27 -16.76
CA TYR A 219 23.79 -11.79 -16.95
C TYR A 219 22.75 -12.67 -16.24
N TRP A 220 22.91 -14.00 -16.25
CA TRP A 220 22.03 -14.90 -15.53
C TRP A 220 22.12 -14.70 -14.02
N LEU A 221 23.32 -14.59 -13.47
CA LEU A 221 23.51 -14.33 -12.03
C LEU A 221 22.91 -12.97 -11.61
N ASN A 222 23.09 -11.94 -12.43
CA ASN A 222 22.49 -10.63 -12.17
C ASN A 222 20.95 -10.69 -12.19
N ALA A 223 20.36 -11.36 -13.19
CA ALA A 223 18.93 -11.52 -13.29
C ALA A 223 18.32 -12.27 -12.10
N ILE A 224 18.97 -13.37 -11.68
CA ILE A 224 18.55 -14.15 -10.50
C ILE A 224 18.69 -13.31 -9.23
N SER A 225 19.81 -12.58 -9.08
CA SER A 225 20.04 -11.73 -7.92
C SER A 225 19.01 -10.61 -7.81
N TYR A 226 18.69 -9.95 -8.92
CA TYR A 226 17.65 -8.92 -8.97
C TYR A 226 16.25 -9.48 -8.66
N MET A 227 15.91 -10.65 -9.21
CA MET A 227 14.66 -11.34 -8.92
C MET A 227 14.54 -11.67 -7.42
N MET A 228 15.60 -12.19 -6.82
CA MET A 228 15.63 -12.53 -5.39
C MET A 228 15.59 -11.27 -4.51
N GLN A 229 16.32 -10.22 -4.87
CA GLN A 229 16.27 -8.93 -4.18
C GLN A 229 14.85 -8.39 -4.15
N LEU A 230 14.19 -8.28 -5.30
CA LEU A 230 12.84 -7.73 -5.42
C LEU A 230 11.83 -8.50 -4.57
N TYR A 231 11.88 -9.83 -4.64
CA TYR A 231 10.98 -10.69 -3.86
C TYR A 231 11.24 -10.61 -2.36
N LEU A 232 12.49 -10.77 -1.96
CA LEU A 232 12.85 -10.80 -0.54
C LEU A 232 12.63 -9.43 0.11
N ASP A 233 12.94 -8.35 -0.58
CA ASP A 233 12.75 -7.00 -0.09
C ASP A 233 11.25 -6.70 0.17
N PHE A 234 10.42 -6.93 -0.83
CA PHE A 234 9.01 -6.62 -0.72
C PHE A 234 8.24 -7.59 0.20
N SER A 235 8.55 -8.89 0.13
CA SER A 235 7.94 -9.87 1.05
C SER A 235 8.37 -9.65 2.50
N ALA A 236 9.61 -9.25 2.74
CA ALA A 236 10.10 -8.89 4.07
C ALA A 236 9.33 -7.73 4.67
N TYR A 237 9.12 -6.68 3.88
CA TYR A 237 8.35 -5.52 4.34
C TYR A 237 6.89 -5.90 4.66
N SER A 238 6.27 -6.73 3.79
CA SER A 238 4.93 -7.25 4.04
C SER A 238 4.85 -8.10 5.31
N ASP A 239 5.85 -8.95 5.58
CA ASP A 239 5.91 -9.76 6.79
C ASP A 239 6.04 -8.88 8.05
N MET A 240 6.89 -7.85 8.00
CA MET A 240 7.02 -6.90 9.11
C MET A 240 5.70 -6.14 9.35
N ALA A 241 5.02 -5.71 8.29
CA ALA A 241 3.74 -5.00 8.37
C ALA A 241 2.64 -5.87 8.97
N ILE A 242 2.52 -7.13 8.52
CA ILE A 242 1.56 -8.12 9.04
C ILE A 242 1.86 -8.43 10.51
N GLY A 243 3.15 -8.61 10.85
CA GLY A 243 3.59 -8.85 12.21
C GLY A 243 3.21 -7.70 13.16
N LEU A 244 3.49 -6.46 12.77
CA LEU A 244 3.10 -5.27 13.54
C LEU A 244 1.57 -5.15 13.65
N GLY A 245 0.85 -5.41 12.55
CA GLY A 245 -0.61 -5.45 12.57
C GLY A 245 -1.13 -6.39 13.66
N ARG A 246 -0.64 -7.64 13.71
CA ARG A 246 -1.03 -8.63 14.71
C ARG A 246 -0.72 -8.20 16.15
N ILE A 247 0.44 -7.59 16.40
CA ILE A 247 0.81 -7.06 17.72
C ILE A 247 -0.24 -6.05 18.21
N PHE A 248 -0.77 -5.22 17.30
CA PHE A 248 -1.81 -4.25 17.61
C PHE A 248 -3.25 -4.79 17.49
N GLY A 249 -3.42 -6.09 17.24
CA GLY A 249 -4.72 -6.75 17.13
C GLY A 249 -5.44 -6.55 15.79
N PHE A 250 -4.68 -6.31 14.70
CA PHE A 250 -5.19 -6.26 13.33
C PHE A 250 -4.70 -7.46 12.52
N HIS A 251 -5.59 -8.07 11.74
CA HIS A 251 -5.28 -9.23 10.90
C HIS A 251 -5.23 -8.82 9.42
N PHE A 252 -4.05 -8.44 8.96
CA PHE A 252 -3.84 -8.10 7.54
C PHE A 252 -3.75 -9.36 6.69
N LEU A 253 -4.18 -9.25 5.44
CA LEU A 253 -4.12 -10.34 4.47
C LEU A 253 -2.67 -10.62 4.05
N GLU A 254 -2.38 -11.88 3.69
CA GLU A 254 -1.12 -12.26 3.09
C GLU A 254 -0.90 -11.53 1.77
N ASN A 255 0.34 -11.07 1.53
CA ASN A 255 0.69 -10.39 0.30
C ASN A 255 1.53 -11.26 -0.64
N PHE A 256 2.24 -12.25 -0.10
CA PHE A 256 3.06 -13.21 -0.84
C PHE A 256 2.82 -14.63 -0.34
N ASN A 257 2.78 -15.59 -1.28
CA ASN A 257 2.67 -17.02 -0.95
C ASN A 257 3.56 -17.84 -1.89
N TYR A 258 4.88 -17.83 -1.65
CA TYR A 258 5.88 -18.58 -2.41
C TYR A 258 5.68 -18.50 -3.95
N PRO A 259 5.74 -17.30 -4.55
CA PRO A 259 5.33 -17.08 -5.95
C PRO A 259 6.17 -17.88 -6.97
N PHE A 260 7.43 -18.16 -6.68
CA PHE A 260 8.34 -18.83 -7.61
C PHE A 260 8.17 -20.36 -7.73
N ILE A 261 7.30 -20.97 -6.91
CA ILE A 261 6.89 -22.37 -7.10
C ILE A 261 5.71 -22.54 -8.07
N SER A 262 5.20 -21.44 -8.62
CA SER A 262 4.03 -21.42 -9.50
C SER A 262 4.28 -22.18 -10.79
N LYS A 263 3.29 -22.97 -11.24
CA LYS A 263 3.33 -23.74 -12.49
C LYS A 263 2.72 -23.01 -13.68
N SER A 264 2.16 -21.80 -13.45
CA SER A 264 1.58 -20.96 -14.49
C SER A 264 1.65 -19.49 -14.12
N VAL A 265 1.58 -18.62 -15.13
CA VAL A 265 1.53 -17.14 -14.93
C VAL A 265 0.31 -16.75 -14.08
N THR A 266 -0.82 -17.40 -14.29
CA THR A 266 -2.03 -17.14 -13.48
C THR A 266 -1.83 -17.51 -12.02
N GLU A 267 -1.18 -18.62 -11.74
CA GLU A 267 -0.85 -19.02 -10.38
C GLU A 267 0.16 -18.07 -9.75
N PHE A 268 1.18 -17.64 -10.51
CA PHE A 268 2.16 -16.67 -10.05
C PHE A 268 1.48 -15.39 -9.53
N TRP A 269 0.58 -14.78 -10.28
CA TRP A 269 -0.11 -13.57 -9.86
C TRP A 269 -1.13 -13.78 -8.73
N ARG A 270 -1.54 -14.99 -8.45
CA ARG A 270 -2.31 -15.33 -7.24
C ARG A 270 -1.45 -15.45 -5.99
N ARG A 271 -0.13 -15.54 -6.15
CA ARG A 271 0.85 -15.69 -5.07
C ARG A 271 1.74 -14.47 -4.88
N TRP A 272 1.83 -13.61 -5.90
CA TRP A 272 2.62 -12.38 -5.92
C TRP A 272 1.72 -11.18 -5.72
N HIS A 273 2.08 -10.31 -4.74
CA HIS A 273 1.37 -9.04 -4.44
C HIS A 273 -0.16 -9.20 -4.42
N ILE A 274 -0.61 -10.16 -3.62
CA ILE A 274 -2.00 -10.65 -3.57
C ILE A 274 -2.98 -9.50 -3.31
N SER A 275 -2.61 -8.56 -2.43
CA SER A 275 -3.45 -7.42 -2.08
C SER A 275 -3.70 -6.51 -3.29
N LEU A 276 -2.68 -6.21 -4.12
CA LEU A 276 -2.83 -5.42 -5.34
C LEU A 276 -3.65 -6.18 -6.39
N GLY A 277 -3.32 -7.46 -6.62
CA GLY A 277 -4.03 -8.30 -7.58
C GLY A 277 -5.52 -8.44 -7.25
N SER A 278 -5.86 -8.64 -5.98
CA SER A 278 -7.24 -8.70 -5.51
C SER A 278 -7.95 -7.34 -5.62
N TRP A 279 -7.24 -6.23 -5.34
CA TRP A 279 -7.78 -4.89 -5.49
C TRP A 279 -8.19 -4.62 -6.96
N PHE A 280 -7.27 -4.81 -7.92
CA PHE A 280 -7.57 -4.62 -9.34
C PHE A 280 -8.67 -5.56 -9.84
N ARG A 281 -8.70 -6.81 -9.36
CA ARG A 281 -9.77 -7.76 -9.69
C ARG A 281 -11.14 -7.21 -9.27
N ASP A 282 -11.26 -6.75 -8.01
CA ASP A 282 -12.56 -6.47 -7.41
C ASP A 282 -13.07 -5.05 -7.73
N TYR A 283 -12.16 -4.11 -7.95
CA TYR A 283 -12.53 -2.70 -8.21
C TYR A 283 -12.39 -2.28 -9.69
N VAL A 284 -11.70 -3.05 -10.52
CA VAL A 284 -11.53 -2.74 -11.95
C VAL A 284 -12.03 -3.88 -12.84
N TYR A 285 -11.46 -5.08 -12.71
CA TYR A 285 -11.74 -6.19 -13.63
C TYR A 285 -13.20 -6.67 -13.58
N ILE A 286 -13.72 -6.95 -12.40
CA ILE A 286 -15.12 -7.39 -12.21
C ILE A 286 -16.12 -6.32 -12.65
N PRO A 287 -16.00 -5.03 -12.28
CA PRO A 287 -16.88 -3.97 -12.77
C PRO A 287 -16.88 -3.79 -14.29
N LEU A 288 -15.78 -4.08 -14.98
CA LEU A 288 -15.72 -4.08 -16.45
C LEU A 288 -16.40 -5.29 -17.13
N GLY A 289 -16.91 -6.26 -16.32
CA GLY A 289 -17.57 -7.48 -16.76
C GLY A 289 -16.73 -8.75 -16.58
N GLY A 290 -15.49 -8.64 -16.12
CA GLY A 290 -14.60 -9.78 -15.85
C GLY A 290 -14.41 -10.67 -17.06
N ASN A 291 -14.53 -11.99 -16.86
CA ASN A 291 -14.48 -13.02 -17.91
C ASN A 291 -15.88 -13.45 -18.44
N ARG A 292 -16.95 -12.81 -17.94
CA ARG A 292 -18.35 -13.12 -18.33
C ARG A 292 -18.81 -12.28 -19.53
N VAL A 293 -17.92 -11.95 -20.44
CA VAL A 293 -18.13 -11.08 -21.60
C VAL A 293 -17.56 -11.74 -22.86
N LYS A 294 -17.88 -11.19 -24.04
CA LYS A 294 -17.32 -11.68 -25.31
C LYS A 294 -15.78 -11.54 -25.34
N THR A 295 -15.11 -12.42 -26.08
CA THR A 295 -13.64 -12.54 -26.11
C THR A 295 -12.89 -11.20 -26.29
N LEU A 296 -13.29 -10.37 -27.25
CA LEU A 296 -12.65 -9.06 -27.46
C LEU A 296 -12.77 -8.14 -26.25
N ARG A 297 -13.94 -8.11 -25.60
CA ARG A 297 -14.13 -7.34 -24.37
C ARG A 297 -13.34 -7.92 -23.20
N HIS A 298 -13.19 -9.23 -23.13
CA HIS A 298 -12.35 -9.88 -22.12
C HIS A 298 -10.88 -9.50 -22.27
N ILE A 299 -10.35 -9.54 -23.51
CA ILE A 299 -8.98 -9.08 -23.81
C ILE A 299 -8.81 -7.61 -23.41
N PHE A 300 -9.76 -6.74 -23.76
CA PHE A 300 -9.76 -5.34 -23.34
C PHE A 300 -9.75 -5.18 -21.83
N ASN A 301 -10.55 -5.96 -21.09
CA ASN A 301 -10.58 -5.90 -19.61
C ASN A 301 -9.21 -6.26 -19.02
N ILE A 302 -8.55 -7.30 -19.56
CA ILE A 302 -7.19 -7.69 -19.15
C ILE A 302 -6.19 -6.57 -19.48
N PHE A 303 -6.25 -6.02 -20.70
CA PHE A 303 -5.39 -4.91 -21.10
C PHE A 303 -5.54 -3.70 -20.17
N VAL A 304 -6.76 -3.29 -19.84
CA VAL A 304 -7.01 -2.18 -18.90
C VAL A 304 -6.39 -2.45 -17.53
N VAL A 305 -6.55 -3.66 -16.98
CA VAL A 305 -5.95 -4.00 -15.69
C VAL A 305 -4.43 -3.88 -15.74
N TRP A 306 -3.78 -4.46 -16.76
CA TRP A 306 -2.32 -4.40 -16.90
C TRP A 306 -1.80 -3.00 -17.17
N PHE A 307 -2.50 -2.25 -18.02
CA PHE A 307 -2.16 -0.86 -18.30
C PHE A 307 -2.24 -0.01 -17.03
N LEU A 308 -3.33 -0.11 -16.27
CA LEU A 308 -3.49 0.62 -15.02
C LEU A 308 -2.49 0.16 -13.94
N THR A 309 -2.18 -1.14 -13.87
CA THR A 309 -1.17 -1.65 -12.93
C THR A 309 0.21 -1.11 -13.26
N GLY A 310 0.56 -1.04 -14.55
CA GLY A 310 1.83 -0.46 -15.00
C GLY A 310 1.92 1.06 -14.85
N LEU A 311 0.79 1.75 -15.05
CA LEU A 311 0.69 3.18 -14.85
C LEU A 311 0.75 3.53 -13.35
N TRP A 312 0.10 2.72 -12.49
CA TRP A 312 0.05 2.96 -11.05
C TRP A 312 1.40 2.75 -10.34
#